data_d6e5d5a030fac8f5763e6b38da88200d
#
_entry.id   d6e5d5a030fac8f5763e6b38da88200d
#
_cell.length_a   1.000
_cell.length_b   1.000
_cell.length_c   1.000
_cell.angle_alpha   90.00
_cell.angle_beta   90.00
_cell.angle_gamma   90.00
#
_symmetry.space_group_name_H-M   'P 1'
#
loop_
_entity.id
_entity.type
_entity.pdbx_description
1 polymer ?
#
loop_
_entity_poly.entity_id
_entity_poly.type
_entity_poly.pdbx_seq_one_letter_code
_entity_poly.pdbx_strand_id
1 'polypeptide(L)'
;PYLIGSSIVGVMAQRLVRKICARCSYVSQVDPIKDKLAFEHGITEIKKANTKNIPDNKNNLSNLNNEKLCPVCNGSGYKGRLGLYEVMKVNENIRELIMKSGNADEIKDCAIKTGMRTLLNYGLELVKQQLTSLEEVERVCLLEESE
;
A
#
# COMPACT_ATOMS: atom_id res chain seq x y z
N PRO A 1 10.59 -28.26 10.86
CA PRO A 1 10.97 -26.93 11.35
C PRO A 1 12.49 -26.69 11.35
N TYR A 2 13.30 -27.67 11.82
CA TYR A 2 14.75 -27.54 11.98
C TYR A 2 15.47 -27.11 10.69
N LEU A 3 15.24 -27.81 9.57
CA LEU A 3 15.87 -27.49 8.28
C LEU A 3 15.49 -26.09 7.78
N ILE A 4 14.23 -25.70 7.97
CA ILE A 4 13.74 -24.36 7.61
C ILE A 4 14.45 -23.30 8.46
N GLY A 5 14.43 -23.46 9.78
CA GLY A 5 15.02 -22.50 10.70
C GLY A 5 16.55 -22.32 10.50
N SER A 6 17.27 -23.38 10.11
CA SER A 6 18.71 -23.32 9.86
C SER A 6 19.10 -22.73 8.50
N SER A 7 18.21 -22.79 7.50
CA SER A 7 18.54 -22.46 6.10
C SER A 7 18.04 -21.08 5.69
N ILE A 8 16.92 -20.59 6.26
CA ILE A 8 16.33 -19.30 5.87
C ILE A 8 17.09 -18.15 6.51
N VAL A 9 17.53 -17.20 5.70
CA VAL A 9 18.18 -15.96 6.15
C VAL A 9 17.25 -14.74 6.13
N GLY A 10 16.18 -14.81 5.34
CA GLY A 10 15.15 -13.76 5.25
C GLY A 10 14.00 -14.17 4.35
N VAL A 11 12.89 -13.46 4.51
CA VAL A 11 11.68 -13.62 3.71
C VAL A 11 11.25 -12.26 3.22
N MET A 12 10.81 -12.17 1.97
CA MET A 12 10.34 -10.92 1.37
C MET A 12 8.95 -11.13 0.76
N ALA A 13 8.03 -10.27 1.12
CA ALA A 13 6.74 -10.10 0.45
C ALA A 13 6.78 -8.84 -0.43
N GLN A 14 6.09 -8.89 -1.57
CA GLN A 14 5.98 -7.77 -2.51
C GLN A 14 4.56 -7.64 -3.01
N ARG A 15 4.09 -6.38 -3.12
CA ARG A 15 2.85 -6.00 -3.80
C ARG A 15 3.11 -4.82 -4.73
N LEU A 16 2.19 -4.58 -5.67
CA LEU A 16 2.27 -3.44 -6.57
C LEU A 16 1.11 -2.50 -6.34
N VAL A 17 1.40 -1.22 -6.15
CA VAL A 17 0.43 -0.11 -6.13
C VAL A 17 0.60 0.75 -7.37
N ARG A 18 -0.47 1.40 -7.82
CA ARG A 18 -0.41 2.34 -8.92
C ARG A 18 0.25 3.64 -8.46
N LYS A 19 1.15 4.17 -9.27
CA LYS A 19 1.76 5.49 -9.05
C LYS A 19 0.77 6.56 -9.46
N ILE A 20 0.57 7.57 -8.58
CA ILE A 20 -0.36 8.66 -8.85
C ILE A 20 0.12 9.51 -10.04
N CYS A 21 -0.79 9.98 -10.86
CA CYS A 21 -0.46 10.81 -12.01
C CYS A 21 0.02 12.20 -11.56
N ALA A 22 1.26 12.53 -11.89
CA ALA A 22 1.84 13.83 -11.50
C ALA A 22 1.12 15.03 -12.13
N ARG A 23 0.44 14.83 -13.29
CA ARG A 23 -0.19 15.92 -14.05
C ARG A 23 -1.57 16.31 -13.52
N CYS A 24 -2.40 15.34 -13.16
CA CYS A 24 -3.81 15.60 -12.83
C CYS A 24 -4.17 15.33 -11.37
N SER A 25 -3.25 14.81 -10.57
CA SER A 25 -3.47 14.65 -9.14
C SER A 25 -3.48 16.00 -8.41
N TYR A 26 -4.11 16.04 -7.25
CA TYR A 26 -4.16 17.21 -6.39
C TYR A 26 -3.84 16.84 -4.95
N VAL A 27 -3.34 17.80 -4.19
CA VAL A 27 -3.10 17.65 -2.75
C VAL A 27 -4.37 17.99 -2.00
N SER A 28 -4.69 17.21 -0.98
CA SER A 28 -5.83 17.41 -0.09
C SER A 28 -5.35 17.26 1.34
N GLN A 29 -5.92 18.07 2.24
CA GLN A 29 -5.77 17.85 3.68
C GLN A 29 -6.44 16.52 4.06
N VAL A 30 -5.86 15.83 5.02
CA VAL A 30 -6.40 14.57 5.54
C VAL A 30 -7.68 14.85 6.32
N ASP A 31 -8.76 14.18 5.96
CA ASP A 31 -10.01 14.18 6.68
C ASP A 31 -9.97 13.08 7.76
N PRO A 32 -10.09 13.41 9.07
CA PRO A 32 -9.97 12.41 10.15
C PRO A 32 -10.98 11.26 10.06
N ILE A 33 -12.11 11.48 9.40
CA ILE A 33 -13.17 10.46 9.27
C ILE A 33 -12.97 9.64 8.01
N LYS A 34 -12.71 10.28 6.87
CA LYS A 34 -12.60 9.62 5.57
C LYS A 34 -11.23 8.98 5.33
N ASP A 35 -10.18 9.66 5.80
CA ASP A 35 -8.79 9.26 5.61
C ASP A 35 -8.20 8.78 6.96
N LYS A 36 -9.00 8.02 7.75
CA LYS A 36 -8.72 7.60 9.12
C LYS A 36 -7.31 6.98 9.26
N LEU A 37 -6.96 6.08 8.36
CA LEU A 37 -5.67 5.41 8.39
C LEU A 37 -4.50 6.39 8.26
N ALA A 38 -4.59 7.37 7.37
CA ALA A 38 -3.57 8.42 7.24
C ALA A 38 -3.51 9.31 8.48
N PHE A 39 -4.66 9.68 9.03
CA PHE A 39 -4.76 10.50 10.24
C PHE A 39 -4.11 9.82 11.45
N GLU A 40 -4.40 8.53 11.69
CA GLU A 40 -3.81 7.74 12.79
C GLU A 40 -2.29 7.61 12.69
N HIS A 41 -1.74 7.72 11.46
CA HIS A 41 -0.29 7.69 11.22
C HIS A 41 0.36 9.09 11.10
N GLY A 42 -0.35 10.14 11.52
CA GLY A 42 0.17 11.50 11.56
C GLY A 42 0.44 12.12 10.20
N ILE A 43 -0.23 11.63 9.15
CA ILE A 43 -0.17 12.24 7.82
C ILE A 43 -1.19 13.37 7.78
N THR A 44 -0.76 14.57 7.44
CA THR A 44 -1.61 15.77 7.40
C THR A 44 -2.11 16.09 5.99
N GLU A 45 -1.35 15.70 4.98
CA GLU A 45 -1.65 15.94 3.57
C GLU A 45 -1.47 14.67 2.75
N ILE A 46 -2.40 14.42 1.85
CA ILE A 46 -2.33 13.30 0.91
C ILE A 46 -2.55 13.79 -0.52
N LYS A 47 -1.99 13.07 -1.46
CA LYS A 47 -2.21 13.30 -2.87
C LYS A 47 -3.32 12.39 -3.37
N LYS A 48 -4.37 12.96 -3.95
CA LYS A 48 -5.52 12.23 -4.48
C LYS A 48 -5.47 12.14 -5.99
N ALA A 49 -5.89 11.00 -6.52
CA ALA A 49 -6.00 10.78 -7.95
C ALA A 49 -7.23 11.53 -8.50
N ASN A 50 -7.06 12.24 -9.60
CA ASN A 50 -8.18 12.81 -10.32
C ASN A 50 -8.77 11.78 -11.28
N THR A 51 -9.80 11.08 -10.81
CA THR A 51 -10.53 10.06 -11.58
C THR A 51 -11.86 10.57 -12.12
N LYS A 52 -12.14 11.88 -12.05
CA LYS A 52 -13.43 12.47 -12.41
C LYS A 52 -13.89 12.21 -13.84
N ASN A 53 -12.96 11.80 -14.70
CA ASN A 53 -13.19 11.55 -16.11
C ASN A 53 -13.19 10.04 -16.46
N ILE A 54 -13.37 9.15 -15.50
CA ILE A 54 -13.67 7.75 -15.76
C ILE A 54 -15.18 7.62 -15.74
N PRO A 55 -15.84 7.24 -16.84
CA PRO A 55 -17.28 6.97 -16.82
C PRO A 55 -17.52 5.79 -15.85
N ASP A 56 -18.14 6.08 -14.72
CA ASP A 56 -18.70 5.06 -13.84
C ASP A 56 -19.78 4.32 -14.63
N ASN A 57 -19.48 3.09 -15.03
CA ASN A 57 -20.34 2.17 -15.75
C ASN A 57 -20.54 2.39 -17.27
N LYS A 58 -20.44 1.26 -17.98
CA LYS A 58 -20.60 1.06 -19.42
C LYS A 58 -21.93 1.55 -20.04
N ASN A 59 -22.82 2.19 -19.28
CA ASN A 59 -24.18 2.54 -19.71
C ASN A 59 -24.48 4.05 -19.81
N ASN A 60 -23.52 4.96 -19.50
CA ASN A 60 -23.75 6.40 -19.63
C ASN A 60 -22.79 7.06 -20.62
N LEU A 61 -22.96 6.69 -21.91
CA LEU A 61 -22.21 7.31 -23.02
C LEU A 61 -22.70 8.72 -23.37
N SER A 62 -23.72 9.25 -22.68
CA SER A 62 -24.46 10.44 -23.12
C SER A 62 -24.09 11.76 -22.43
N ASN A 63 -23.15 11.77 -21.44
CA ASN A 63 -22.74 13.00 -20.75
C ASN A 63 -21.22 13.29 -20.86
N LEU A 64 -20.64 13.03 -22.02
CA LEU A 64 -19.29 13.49 -22.39
C LEU A 64 -19.34 14.96 -22.81
N ASN A 65 -19.69 15.84 -21.89
CA ASN A 65 -19.49 17.28 -22.09
C ASN A 65 -17.99 17.58 -21.97
N ASN A 66 -17.27 17.56 -23.10
CA ASN A 66 -15.99 18.26 -23.40
C ASN A 66 -14.88 18.34 -22.31
N GLU A 67 -14.90 17.54 -21.27
CA GLU A 67 -13.78 17.47 -20.33
C GLU A 67 -12.67 16.63 -20.95
N LYS A 68 -11.63 17.30 -21.41
CA LYS A 68 -10.43 16.65 -21.99
C LYS A 68 -9.79 15.74 -20.94
N LEU A 69 -9.76 14.45 -21.20
CA LEU A 69 -9.05 13.47 -20.39
C LEU A 69 -7.58 13.89 -20.20
N CYS A 70 -7.01 13.64 -19.04
CA CYS A 70 -5.60 13.87 -18.82
C CYS A 70 -4.76 13.08 -19.84
N PRO A 71 -3.94 13.74 -20.69
CA PRO A 71 -3.22 13.06 -21.76
C PRO A 71 -2.11 12.13 -21.24
N VAL A 72 -1.74 12.23 -19.94
CA VAL A 72 -0.69 11.40 -19.33
C VAL A 72 -1.27 10.07 -18.83
N CYS A 73 -2.44 10.09 -18.19
CA CYS A 73 -3.04 8.91 -17.59
C CYS A 73 -4.37 8.47 -18.25
N ASN A 74 -4.83 9.17 -19.27
CA ASN A 74 -6.10 8.94 -19.96
C ASN A 74 -7.29 8.90 -18.98
N GLY A 75 -7.31 9.83 -18.00
CA GLY A 75 -8.40 9.94 -17.02
C GLY A 75 -8.32 8.94 -15.85
N SER A 76 -7.40 7.98 -15.86
CA SER A 76 -7.29 6.98 -14.79
C SER A 76 -6.81 7.53 -13.44
N GLY A 77 -6.20 8.72 -13.43
CA GLY A 77 -5.57 9.30 -12.25
C GLY A 77 -4.22 8.68 -11.88
N TYR A 78 -3.78 7.62 -12.58
CA TYR A 78 -2.56 6.87 -12.28
C TYR A 78 -1.70 6.62 -13.51
N LYS A 79 -0.37 6.57 -13.34
CA LYS A 79 0.60 6.26 -14.40
C LYS A 79 1.81 5.52 -13.84
N GLY A 80 1.96 4.26 -14.23
CA GLY A 80 3.02 3.37 -13.73
C GLY A 80 2.67 2.71 -12.40
N ARG A 81 3.61 1.93 -11.86
CA ARG A 81 3.46 1.14 -10.65
C ARG A 81 4.69 1.32 -9.75
N LEU A 82 4.50 1.10 -8.45
CA LEU A 82 5.53 1.08 -7.42
C LEU A 82 5.43 -0.23 -6.65
N GLY A 83 6.56 -0.78 -6.25
CA GLY A 83 6.61 -1.93 -5.36
C GLY A 83 6.44 -1.53 -3.91
N LEU A 84 5.58 -2.24 -3.19
CA LEU A 84 5.59 -2.30 -1.74
C LEU A 84 6.39 -3.52 -1.31
N TYR A 85 7.19 -3.37 -0.28
CA TYR A 85 8.06 -4.44 0.20
C TYR A 85 7.93 -4.59 1.71
N GLU A 86 7.85 -5.84 2.14
CA GLU A 86 8.01 -6.24 3.52
C GLU A 86 9.16 -7.24 3.58
N VAL A 87 10.19 -6.95 4.36
CA VAL A 87 11.40 -7.77 4.44
C VAL A 87 11.62 -8.17 5.89
N MET A 88 11.46 -9.47 6.16
CA MET A 88 11.75 -10.09 7.44
C MET A 88 13.15 -10.70 7.39
N LYS A 89 14.07 -10.14 8.18
CA LYS A 89 15.39 -10.77 8.40
C LYS A 89 15.25 -11.84 9.50
N VAL A 90 15.64 -13.06 9.21
CA VAL A 90 15.61 -14.15 10.18
C VAL A 90 16.83 -14.04 11.09
N ASN A 91 16.62 -13.41 12.25
CA ASN A 91 17.59 -13.34 13.36
C ASN A 91 17.43 -14.56 14.30
N GLU A 92 18.23 -14.62 15.36
CA GLU A 92 18.21 -15.73 16.32
C GLU A 92 16.85 -15.89 17.00
N ASN A 93 16.20 -14.80 17.41
CA ASN A 93 14.89 -14.84 18.06
C ASN A 93 13.81 -15.43 17.14
N ILE A 94 13.78 -14.99 15.88
CA ILE A 94 12.85 -15.53 14.88
C ILE A 94 13.17 -17.00 14.59
N ARG A 95 14.45 -17.33 14.51
CA ARG A 95 14.90 -18.72 14.30
C ARG A 95 14.42 -19.64 15.42
N GLU A 96 14.55 -19.21 16.68
CA GLU A 96 14.03 -19.97 17.82
C GLU A 96 12.52 -20.18 17.76
N LEU A 97 11.75 -19.14 17.40
CA LEU A 97 10.31 -19.26 17.23
C LEU A 97 9.94 -20.27 16.15
N ILE A 98 10.63 -20.24 14.98
CA ILE A 98 10.42 -21.22 13.91
C ILE A 98 10.73 -22.64 14.40
N MET A 99 11.82 -22.83 15.14
CA MET A 99 12.22 -24.15 15.66
C MET A 99 11.26 -24.67 16.71
N LYS A 100 10.66 -23.81 17.53
CA LYS A 100 9.65 -24.12 18.52
C LYS A 100 8.24 -24.27 17.94
N SER A 101 8.10 -24.16 16.60
CA SER A 101 6.80 -24.14 15.90
C SER A 101 5.87 -23.03 16.38
N GLY A 102 6.45 -21.85 16.68
CA GLY A 102 5.70 -20.65 17.01
C GLY A 102 4.69 -20.28 15.92
N ASN A 103 3.59 -19.65 16.30
CA ASN A 103 2.55 -19.26 15.36
C ASN A 103 3.00 -18.05 14.50
N ALA A 104 2.25 -17.77 13.43
CA ALA A 104 2.58 -16.70 12.50
C ALA A 104 2.58 -15.31 13.16
N ASP A 105 1.67 -15.07 14.11
CA ASP A 105 1.55 -13.79 14.80
C ASP A 105 2.74 -13.54 15.73
N GLU A 106 3.20 -14.56 16.47
CA GLU A 106 4.41 -14.45 17.30
C GLU A 106 5.65 -14.12 16.48
N ILE A 107 5.79 -14.76 15.30
CA ILE A 107 6.90 -14.50 14.38
C ILE A 107 6.80 -13.07 13.83
N LYS A 108 5.60 -12.64 13.40
CA LYS A 108 5.34 -11.29 12.88
C LYS A 108 5.64 -10.22 13.94
N ASP A 109 5.16 -10.40 15.16
CA ASP A 109 5.42 -9.48 16.28
C ASP A 109 6.90 -9.37 16.60
N CYS A 110 7.60 -10.51 16.65
CA CYS A 110 9.04 -10.54 16.86
C CYS A 110 9.78 -9.81 15.72
N ALA A 111 9.37 -10.01 14.47
CA ALA A 111 9.95 -9.36 13.32
C ALA A 111 9.76 -7.84 13.37
N ILE A 112 8.55 -7.37 13.70
CA ILE A 112 8.25 -5.93 13.85
C ILE A 112 9.10 -5.32 14.98
N LYS A 113 9.16 -5.96 16.14
CA LYS A 113 10.00 -5.51 17.28
C LYS A 113 11.48 -5.43 16.92
N THR A 114 11.94 -6.25 15.97
CA THR A 114 13.33 -6.25 15.50
C THR A 114 13.57 -5.40 14.26
N GLY A 115 12.58 -4.56 13.86
CA GLY A 115 12.73 -3.54 12.85
C GLY A 115 12.15 -3.88 11.48
N MET A 116 11.37 -4.95 11.35
CA MET A 116 10.62 -5.22 10.12
C MET A 116 9.59 -4.12 9.90
N ARG A 117 9.54 -3.58 8.68
CA ARG A 117 8.50 -2.67 8.23
C ARG A 117 7.45 -3.46 7.47
N THR A 118 6.19 -3.38 7.90
CA THR A 118 5.07 -4.05 7.22
C THR A 118 4.77 -3.43 5.86
N LEU A 119 4.09 -4.18 4.96
CA LEU A 119 3.62 -3.66 3.67
C LEU A 119 2.79 -2.39 3.85
N LEU A 120 1.91 -2.36 4.86
CA LEU A 120 1.09 -1.21 5.18
C LEU A 120 1.94 0.02 5.55
N ASN A 121 2.87 -0.13 6.48
CA ASN A 121 3.74 0.97 6.90
C ASN A 121 4.62 1.49 5.75
N TYR A 122 5.09 0.58 4.87
CA TYR A 122 5.83 0.99 3.68
C TYR A 122 4.91 1.74 2.70
N GLY A 123 3.66 1.27 2.51
CA GLY A 123 2.66 1.95 1.68
C GLY A 123 2.34 3.35 2.18
N LEU A 124 2.14 3.52 3.49
CA LEU A 124 1.88 4.84 4.10
C LEU A 124 3.06 5.80 3.94
N GLU A 125 4.28 5.29 3.96
CA GLU A 125 5.46 6.10 3.64
C GLU A 125 5.43 6.62 2.19
N LEU A 126 5.01 5.79 1.23
CA LEU A 126 4.83 6.23 -0.16
C LEU A 126 3.66 7.22 -0.33
N VAL A 127 2.61 7.10 0.49
CA VAL A 127 1.51 8.10 0.55
C VAL A 127 2.04 9.43 1.07
N LYS A 128 2.83 9.42 2.16
CA LYS A 128 3.48 10.61 2.72
C LYS A 128 4.42 11.29 1.73
N GLN A 129 5.12 10.49 0.91
CA GLN A 129 5.95 10.98 -0.19
C GLN A 129 5.14 11.41 -1.42
N GLN A 130 3.81 11.32 -1.38
CA GLN A 130 2.91 11.69 -2.47
C GLN A 130 3.13 10.90 -3.78
N LEU A 131 3.64 9.68 -3.70
CA LEU A 131 3.95 8.81 -4.84
C LEU A 131 2.77 7.92 -5.24
N THR A 132 1.93 7.54 -4.27
CA THR A 132 0.69 6.78 -4.47
C THR A 132 -0.44 7.39 -3.67
N SER A 133 -1.67 6.92 -3.83
CA SER A 133 -2.81 7.38 -3.04
C SER A 133 -3.08 6.46 -1.86
N LEU A 134 -3.80 6.97 -0.86
CA LEU A 134 -4.20 6.19 0.31
C LEU A 134 -5.08 5.00 -0.11
N GLU A 135 -6.03 5.24 -1.01
CA GLU A 135 -6.97 4.23 -1.51
C GLU A 135 -6.25 3.04 -2.18
N GLU A 136 -5.12 3.29 -2.87
CA GLU A 136 -4.32 2.22 -3.47
C GLU A 136 -3.63 1.37 -2.39
N VAL A 137 -3.12 1.99 -1.34
CA VAL A 137 -2.48 1.28 -0.23
C VAL A 137 -3.51 0.45 0.53
N GLU A 138 -4.68 1.02 0.84
CA GLU A 138 -5.79 0.33 1.50
C GLU A 138 -6.25 -0.87 0.66
N ARG A 139 -6.47 -0.68 -0.64
CA ARG A 139 -6.88 -1.74 -1.56
C ARG A 139 -5.91 -2.94 -1.56
N VAL A 140 -4.61 -2.67 -1.48
CA VAL A 140 -3.58 -3.71 -1.63
C VAL A 140 -3.21 -4.35 -0.30
N CYS A 141 -3.30 -3.61 0.82
CA CYS A 141 -2.85 -4.09 2.12
C CYS A 141 -3.98 -4.58 3.03
N LEU A 142 -5.23 -4.06 2.89
CA LEU A 142 -6.34 -4.38 3.79
C LEU A 142 -7.35 -5.39 3.22
N LEU A 143 -7.43 -5.57 1.90
CA LEU A 143 -8.38 -6.51 1.29
C LEU A 143 -8.02 -7.99 1.53
N GLU A 144 -6.82 -8.30 2.01
CA GLU A 144 -6.37 -9.67 2.28
C GLU A 144 -6.58 -10.11 3.75
N GLU A 145 -7.02 -9.23 4.65
CA GLU A 145 -7.37 -9.62 6.04
C GLU A 145 -8.78 -10.23 6.17
N SER A 146 -9.49 -10.39 5.05
CA SER A 146 -10.88 -10.88 4.99
C SER A 146 -11.04 -12.25 4.30
N GLU A 147 -9.96 -12.97 4.02
CA GLU A 147 -9.94 -14.37 3.62
C GLU A 147 -9.27 -15.22 4.73
#